data_b393f2e013e20c3bcbb6249a8cc707ce
#
_entry.id   b393f2e013e20c3bcbb6249a8cc707ce
#
_cell.length_a   1.000
_cell.length_b   1.000
_cell.length_c   1.000
_cell.angle_alpha   90.00
_cell.angle_beta   90.00
_cell.angle_gamma   90.00
#
_symmetry.space_group_name_H-M   'P 1'
#
loop_
_entity.id
_entity.type
_entity.pdbx_description
1 polymer ?
#
loop_
_entity_poly.entity_id
_entity_poly.type
_entity_poly.pdbx_seq_one_letter_code
_entity_poly.pdbx_strand_id
1 'polypeptide(L)'
;MTTLPNWFADDGQKNFSDITTPAFKGKNIRALQIGAYTGDASVWMYNNLLKNADSILIDVDTWEGSNETAHHQMNWGTVETVYDAKTFTARAERKIVKYKGTSDSFFLNNREKYDFIYIDGDHTAYGVIKDAVASFEALTPGGIIAFDDYQWTAGLGETNEPRLAIDAFYQIYSDKVEILVNQYQFWVKRK
;
A
#
# COMPACT_ATOMS: atom_id res chain seq x y z
N MET A 1 -8.84 -5.93 26.16
CA MET A 1 -8.78 -5.98 24.69
C MET A 1 -7.48 -5.33 24.28
N THR A 2 -6.59 -6.05 23.64
CA THR A 2 -5.35 -5.48 23.09
C THR A 2 -5.76 -4.52 21.97
N THR A 3 -5.44 -3.24 22.11
CA THR A 3 -5.67 -2.26 21.03
C THR A 3 -4.70 -2.59 19.89
N LEU A 4 -5.22 -2.77 18.68
CA LEU A 4 -4.39 -2.95 17.48
C LEU A 4 -3.69 -1.61 17.17
N PRO A 5 -2.38 -1.59 16.88
CA PRO A 5 -1.64 -0.37 16.58
C PRO A 5 -2.15 0.30 15.29
N ASN A 6 -1.96 1.60 15.18
CA ASN A 6 -2.21 2.36 13.96
C ASN A 6 -0.87 2.85 13.39
N TRP A 7 -0.14 1.95 12.76
CA TRP A 7 1.18 2.25 12.18
C TRP A 7 1.10 3.32 11.08
N PHE A 8 0.02 3.35 10.30
CA PHE A 8 -0.17 4.37 9.28
C PHE A 8 -0.16 5.81 9.83
N ALA A 9 -0.76 6.04 11.00
CA ALA A 9 -0.78 7.38 11.61
C ALA A 9 0.61 7.84 12.06
N ASP A 10 1.44 6.90 12.49
CA ASP A 10 2.76 7.19 13.03
C ASP A 10 3.78 7.50 11.92
N ASP A 11 3.76 6.73 10.81
CA ASP A 11 4.81 6.73 9.81
C ASP A 11 4.37 7.25 8.44
N GLY A 12 3.14 6.93 8.00
CA GLY A 12 2.68 7.13 6.62
C GLY A 12 1.86 8.40 6.38
N GLN A 13 0.98 8.75 7.31
CA GLN A 13 -0.07 9.75 7.09
C GLN A 13 0.43 11.11 6.61
N LYS A 14 1.60 11.54 7.09
CA LYS A 14 2.17 12.85 6.69
C LYS A 14 2.50 12.90 5.21
N ASN A 15 3.16 11.88 4.67
CA ASN A 15 3.52 11.81 3.25
C ASN A 15 2.27 11.72 2.37
N PHE A 16 1.25 10.97 2.82
CA PHE A 16 -0.04 10.92 2.14
C PHE A 16 -0.67 12.31 2.04
N SER A 17 -0.68 13.09 3.13
CA SER A 17 -1.23 14.45 3.13
C SER A 17 -0.45 15.39 2.23
N ASP A 18 0.89 15.37 2.34
CA ASP A 18 1.76 16.34 1.67
C ASP A 18 1.91 16.10 0.17
N ILE A 19 1.79 14.83 -0.28
CA ILE A 19 2.04 14.44 -1.66
C ILE A 19 0.75 14.08 -2.39
N THR A 20 -0.05 13.13 -1.87
CA THR A 20 -1.20 12.65 -2.62
C THR A 20 -2.32 13.68 -2.68
N THR A 21 -2.55 14.44 -1.60
CA THR A 21 -3.61 15.44 -1.60
C THR A 21 -3.41 16.49 -2.69
N PRO A 22 -2.25 17.16 -2.84
CA PRO A 22 -2.05 18.09 -3.95
C PRO A 22 -1.97 17.41 -5.32
N ALA A 23 -1.39 16.20 -5.42
CA ALA A 23 -1.23 15.49 -6.69
C ALA A 23 -2.57 15.09 -7.32
N PHE A 24 -3.53 14.69 -6.48
CA PHE A 24 -4.81 14.12 -6.91
C PHE A 24 -6.03 15.00 -6.61
N LYS A 25 -5.84 16.21 -6.09
CA LYS A 25 -6.95 17.14 -5.79
C LYS A 25 -7.85 17.35 -7.00
N GLY A 26 -9.13 17.06 -6.83
CA GLY A 26 -10.16 17.28 -7.86
C GLY A 26 -10.11 16.26 -9.02
N LYS A 27 -9.26 15.24 -8.96
CA LYS A 27 -9.18 14.20 -9.99
C LYS A 27 -9.96 12.96 -9.58
N ASN A 28 -10.51 12.24 -10.56
CA ASN A 28 -10.87 10.84 -10.36
C ASN A 28 -9.59 10.03 -10.29
N ILE A 29 -9.45 9.18 -9.28
CA ILE A 29 -8.29 8.32 -9.10
C ILE A 29 -8.69 6.88 -8.93
N ARG A 30 -7.89 5.99 -9.48
CA ARG A 30 -7.90 4.57 -9.15
C ARG A 30 -6.67 4.26 -8.32
N ALA A 31 -6.88 3.92 -7.06
CA ALA A 31 -5.81 3.57 -6.13
C ALA A 31 -5.79 2.06 -5.86
N LEU A 32 -4.62 1.56 -5.53
CA LEU A 32 -4.38 0.18 -5.09
C LEU A 32 -3.57 0.23 -3.78
N GLN A 33 -3.95 -0.59 -2.81
CA GLN A 33 -3.18 -0.84 -1.60
C GLN A 33 -2.89 -2.33 -1.51
N ILE A 34 -1.63 -2.69 -1.30
CA ILE A 34 -1.15 -4.05 -1.02
C ILE A 34 -0.75 -4.07 0.45
N GLY A 35 -1.46 -4.88 1.26
CA GLY A 35 -1.39 -4.82 2.72
C GLY A 35 -2.34 -3.76 3.28
N ALA A 36 -3.52 -4.17 3.73
CA ALA A 36 -4.54 -3.25 4.22
C ALA A 36 -4.73 -3.28 5.74
N TYR A 37 -4.25 -4.34 6.39
CA TYR A 37 -4.28 -4.52 7.84
C TYR A 37 -5.66 -4.18 8.45
N THR A 38 -5.74 -3.20 9.35
CA THR A 38 -7.01 -2.73 9.97
C THR A 38 -7.73 -1.65 9.17
N GLY A 39 -7.20 -1.24 8.01
CA GLY A 39 -7.84 -0.29 7.10
C GLY A 39 -7.64 1.19 7.45
N ASP A 40 -6.63 1.54 8.25
CA ASP A 40 -6.41 2.94 8.64
C ASP A 40 -6.02 3.81 7.43
N ALA A 41 -5.09 3.36 6.58
CA ALA A 41 -4.75 4.02 5.33
C ALA A 41 -5.95 4.06 4.35
N SER A 42 -6.70 2.97 4.27
CA SER A 42 -7.91 2.88 3.42
C SER A 42 -8.95 3.93 3.81
N VAL A 43 -9.25 4.07 5.11
CA VAL A 43 -10.17 5.08 5.63
C VAL A 43 -9.64 6.50 5.40
N TRP A 44 -8.33 6.69 5.58
CA TRP A 44 -7.73 7.99 5.27
C TRP A 44 -7.87 8.34 3.78
N MET A 45 -7.58 7.41 2.87
CA MET A 45 -7.76 7.62 1.43
C MET A 45 -9.22 7.89 1.07
N TYR A 46 -10.17 7.14 1.62
CA TYR A 46 -11.59 7.40 1.44
C TYR A 46 -11.99 8.83 1.84
N ASN A 47 -11.49 9.28 3.00
CA ASN A 47 -11.82 10.60 3.53
C ASN A 47 -11.14 11.75 2.80
N ASN A 48 -10.00 11.54 2.15
CA ASN A 48 -9.18 12.61 1.59
C ASN A 48 -8.98 12.55 0.07
N LEU A 49 -8.94 11.35 -0.54
CA LEU A 49 -8.62 11.18 -1.96
C LEU A 49 -9.82 10.72 -2.80
N LEU A 50 -10.69 9.87 -2.28
CA LEU A 50 -11.77 9.26 -3.06
C LEU A 50 -13.03 10.14 -3.14
N LYS A 51 -12.88 11.47 -3.17
CA LYS A 51 -14.00 12.40 -3.10
C LYS A 51 -14.80 12.51 -4.41
N ASN A 52 -14.18 12.25 -5.54
CA ASN A 52 -14.86 12.30 -6.82
C ASN A 52 -15.66 11.01 -7.08
N ALA A 53 -16.70 11.11 -7.90
CA ALA A 53 -17.68 10.02 -8.09
C ALA A 53 -17.02 8.71 -8.53
N ASP A 54 -16.11 8.77 -9.50
CA ASP A 54 -15.46 7.58 -10.10
C ASP A 54 -14.15 7.19 -9.42
N SER A 55 -13.77 7.86 -8.32
CA SER A 55 -12.59 7.47 -7.56
C SER A 55 -12.86 6.19 -6.80
N ILE A 56 -11.88 5.27 -6.81
CA ILE A 56 -11.96 3.96 -6.18
C ILE A 56 -10.62 3.52 -5.64
N LEU A 57 -10.64 2.79 -4.53
CA LEU A 57 -9.50 2.08 -3.96
C LEU A 57 -9.77 0.58 -3.99
N ILE A 58 -8.76 -0.19 -4.36
CA ILE A 58 -8.75 -1.63 -4.18
C ILE A 58 -7.78 -1.96 -3.06
N ASP A 59 -8.25 -2.61 -2.00
CA ASP A 59 -7.44 -3.13 -0.90
C ASP A 59 -7.21 -4.62 -1.12
N VAL A 60 -5.93 -5.00 -1.23
CA VAL A 60 -5.48 -6.39 -1.40
C VAL A 60 -4.77 -6.82 -0.12
N ASP A 61 -5.30 -7.84 0.55
CA ASP A 61 -4.69 -8.40 1.75
C ASP A 61 -5.12 -9.85 1.91
N THR A 62 -4.29 -10.67 2.51
CA THR A 62 -4.64 -12.04 2.88
C THR A 62 -5.40 -12.11 4.19
N TRP A 63 -5.16 -11.16 5.09
CA TRP A 63 -5.54 -11.18 6.52
C TRP A 63 -5.09 -12.47 7.22
N GLU A 64 -3.90 -12.94 6.85
CA GLU A 64 -3.25 -14.11 7.45
C GLU A 64 -1.94 -13.73 8.16
N GLY A 65 -1.47 -12.49 7.96
CA GLY A 65 -0.21 -11.96 8.50
C GLY A 65 0.99 -12.38 7.68
N SER A 66 2.17 -12.08 8.23
CA SER A 66 3.47 -12.44 7.68
C SER A 66 4.30 -13.22 8.71
N ASN A 67 5.52 -13.60 8.34
CA ASN A 67 6.44 -14.31 9.24
C ASN A 67 7.10 -13.40 10.31
N GLU A 68 6.63 -12.18 10.46
CA GLU A 68 7.13 -11.25 11.46
C GLU A 68 6.72 -11.64 12.88
N THR A 69 7.63 -11.46 13.84
CA THR A 69 7.38 -11.82 15.25
C THR A 69 6.15 -11.10 15.82
N ALA A 70 5.95 -9.84 15.45
CA ALA A 70 4.77 -9.07 15.89
C ALA A 70 3.46 -9.68 15.38
N HIS A 71 3.47 -10.25 14.19
CA HIS A 71 2.31 -10.86 13.54
C HIS A 71 1.92 -12.20 14.13
N HIS A 72 2.88 -12.97 14.69
CA HIS A 72 2.60 -14.27 15.31
C HIS A 72 1.67 -14.20 16.54
N GLN A 73 1.57 -13.05 17.17
CA GLN A 73 0.73 -12.84 18.36
C GLN A 73 -0.65 -12.25 18.03
N MET A 74 -0.90 -11.90 16.77
CA MET A 74 -2.15 -11.27 16.34
C MET A 74 -3.22 -12.31 15.99
N ASN A 75 -4.45 -12.00 16.37
CA ASN A 75 -5.60 -12.73 15.84
C ASN A 75 -6.06 -12.08 14.54
N TRP A 76 -5.66 -12.64 13.42
CA TRP A 76 -5.92 -12.08 12.09
C TRP A 76 -7.41 -12.02 11.73
N GLY A 77 -8.22 -12.92 12.25
CA GLY A 77 -9.68 -12.82 12.14
C GLY A 77 -10.24 -11.58 12.83
N THR A 78 -9.63 -11.17 13.95
CA THR A 78 -9.97 -9.90 14.62
C THR A 78 -9.50 -8.71 13.79
N VAL A 79 -8.30 -8.76 13.21
CA VAL A 79 -7.77 -7.70 12.33
C VAL A 79 -8.71 -7.49 11.14
N GLU A 80 -9.09 -8.56 10.45
CA GLU A 80 -10.03 -8.52 9.35
C GLU A 80 -11.41 -7.95 9.75
N THR A 81 -11.91 -8.34 10.93
CA THR A 81 -13.18 -7.82 11.46
C THR A 81 -13.11 -6.31 11.70
N VAL A 82 -11.98 -5.82 12.22
CA VAL A 82 -11.76 -4.37 12.44
C VAL A 82 -11.70 -3.64 11.10
N TYR A 83 -10.97 -4.19 10.11
CA TYR A 83 -10.95 -3.66 8.74
C TYR A 83 -12.37 -3.57 8.17
N ASP A 84 -13.15 -4.65 8.26
CA ASP A 84 -14.51 -4.70 7.74
C ASP A 84 -15.42 -3.65 8.39
N ALA A 85 -15.28 -3.45 9.70
CA ALA A 85 -16.03 -2.43 10.43
C ALA A 85 -15.64 -0.99 10.02
N LYS A 86 -14.32 -0.71 9.95
CA LYS A 86 -13.82 0.63 9.59
C LYS A 86 -14.18 1.01 8.15
N THR A 87 -14.12 0.06 7.20
CA THR A 87 -14.33 0.33 5.78
C THR A 87 -15.78 0.13 5.34
N PHE A 88 -16.69 -0.26 6.23
CA PHE A 88 -18.07 -0.62 5.91
C PHE A 88 -18.79 0.43 5.05
N THR A 89 -18.77 1.69 5.47
CA THR A 89 -19.43 2.79 4.75
C THR A 89 -18.83 2.99 3.37
N ALA A 90 -17.51 3.05 3.27
CA ALA A 90 -16.81 3.27 2.00
C ALA A 90 -17.04 2.12 1.01
N ARG A 91 -17.16 0.87 1.51
CA ARG A 91 -17.50 -0.29 0.67
C ARG A 91 -18.96 -0.28 0.24
N ALA A 92 -19.89 0.11 1.13
CA ALA A 92 -21.30 0.27 0.78
C ALA A 92 -21.49 1.34 -0.32
N GLU A 93 -20.69 2.39 -0.30
CA GLU A 93 -20.63 3.44 -1.33
C GLU A 93 -19.82 3.05 -2.57
N ARG A 94 -19.30 1.82 -2.63
CA ARG A 94 -18.45 1.31 -3.72
C ARG A 94 -17.16 2.11 -3.96
N LYS A 95 -16.68 2.79 -2.92
CA LYS A 95 -15.43 3.55 -2.94
C LYS A 95 -14.21 2.70 -2.59
N ILE A 96 -14.42 1.62 -1.84
CA ILE A 96 -13.40 0.63 -1.52
C ILE A 96 -13.88 -0.75 -1.97
N VAL A 97 -12.99 -1.47 -2.64
CA VAL A 97 -13.16 -2.88 -2.99
C VAL A 97 -12.18 -3.70 -2.17
N LYS A 98 -12.67 -4.62 -1.36
CA LYS A 98 -11.86 -5.59 -0.62
C LYS A 98 -11.55 -6.78 -1.52
N TYR A 99 -10.27 -7.08 -1.70
CA TYR A 99 -9.79 -8.30 -2.33
C TYR A 99 -9.03 -9.14 -1.31
N LYS A 100 -9.63 -10.24 -0.86
CA LYS A 100 -8.97 -11.18 0.06
C LYS A 100 -8.14 -12.18 -0.74
N GLY A 101 -6.83 -12.05 -0.67
CA GLY A 101 -5.87 -12.89 -1.37
C GLY A 101 -4.50 -12.25 -1.48
N THR A 102 -3.57 -12.96 -2.11
CA THR A 102 -2.21 -12.47 -2.34
C THR A 102 -2.18 -11.44 -3.48
N SER A 103 -1.19 -10.54 -3.45
CA SER A 103 -0.89 -9.62 -4.55
C SER A 103 -0.65 -10.36 -5.87
N ASP A 104 0.05 -11.49 -5.83
CA ASP A 104 0.26 -12.35 -7.02
C ASP A 104 -1.06 -12.79 -7.65
N SER A 105 -1.99 -13.30 -6.85
CA SER A 105 -3.30 -13.75 -7.34
C SER A 105 -4.14 -12.58 -7.88
N PHE A 106 -4.00 -11.41 -7.27
CA PHE A 106 -4.63 -10.18 -7.73
C PHE A 106 -4.09 -9.75 -9.10
N PHE A 107 -2.79 -9.57 -9.24
CA PHE A 107 -2.16 -9.12 -10.50
C PHE A 107 -2.31 -10.13 -11.63
N LEU A 108 -2.39 -11.42 -11.34
CA LEU A 108 -2.62 -12.45 -12.36
C LEU A 108 -3.94 -12.21 -13.13
N ASN A 109 -4.96 -11.72 -12.44
CA ASN A 109 -6.31 -11.53 -12.98
C ASN A 109 -6.68 -10.07 -13.25
N ASN A 110 -5.87 -9.12 -12.77
CA ASN A 110 -6.13 -7.68 -12.92
C ASN A 110 -5.36 -7.11 -14.12
N ARG A 111 -6.05 -6.30 -14.92
CA ARG A 111 -5.47 -5.58 -16.09
C ARG A 111 -5.69 -4.07 -15.99
N GLU A 112 -6.25 -3.62 -14.89
CA GLU A 112 -6.51 -2.21 -14.65
C GLU A 112 -5.20 -1.44 -14.40
N LYS A 113 -5.25 -0.14 -14.63
CA LYS A 113 -4.16 0.79 -14.33
C LYS A 113 -4.53 1.65 -13.13
N TYR A 114 -3.52 2.06 -12.39
CA TYR A 114 -3.66 2.80 -11.14
C TYR A 114 -2.89 4.12 -11.18
N ASP A 115 -3.46 5.14 -10.55
CA ASP A 115 -2.83 6.46 -10.41
C ASP A 115 -1.97 6.53 -9.15
N PHE A 116 -2.34 5.74 -8.13
CA PHE A 116 -1.61 5.64 -6.86
C PHE A 116 -1.58 4.18 -6.40
N ILE A 117 -0.40 3.70 -6.04
CA ILE A 117 -0.21 2.36 -5.47
C ILE A 117 0.59 2.48 -4.18
N TYR A 118 0.05 1.93 -3.09
CA TYR A 118 0.72 1.84 -1.79
C TYR A 118 1.07 0.38 -1.51
N ILE A 119 2.36 0.12 -1.26
CA ILE A 119 2.92 -1.20 -1.02
C ILE A 119 3.36 -1.27 0.44
N ASP A 120 2.65 -2.08 1.22
CA ASP A 120 2.78 -2.25 2.67
C ASP A 120 2.36 -3.69 3.06
N GLY A 121 2.87 -4.68 2.33
CA GLY A 121 2.43 -6.07 2.44
C GLY A 121 3.49 -6.99 3.04
N ASP A 122 4.07 -7.88 2.23
CA ASP A 122 5.18 -8.75 2.64
C ASP A 122 6.48 -7.93 2.74
N HIS A 123 7.14 -7.93 3.90
CA HIS A 123 8.38 -7.19 4.12
C HIS A 123 9.64 -7.95 3.71
N THR A 124 9.54 -9.16 3.17
CA THR A 124 10.70 -9.82 2.56
C THR A 124 11.13 -9.11 1.27
N ALA A 125 12.42 -9.05 1.00
CA ALA A 125 12.91 -8.46 -0.24
C ALA A 125 12.29 -9.14 -1.48
N TYR A 126 12.04 -10.46 -1.40
CA TYR A 126 11.38 -11.19 -2.49
C TYR A 126 9.92 -10.77 -2.70
N GLY A 127 9.15 -10.62 -1.62
CA GLY A 127 7.76 -10.15 -1.70
C GLY A 127 7.69 -8.72 -2.25
N VAL A 128 8.48 -7.81 -1.67
CA VAL A 128 8.51 -6.40 -2.08
C VAL A 128 8.93 -6.23 -3.54
N ILE A 129 9.96 -6.95 -4.05
CA ILE A 129 10.37 -6.77 -5.47
C ILE A 129 9.30 -7.27 -6.44
N LYS A 130 8.57 -8.34 -6.11
CA LYS A 130 7.45 -8.83 -6.92
C LYS A 130 6.34 -7.80 -6.99
N ASP A 131 5.95 -7.26 -5.84
CA ASP A 131 4.91 -6.24 -5.74
C ASP A 131 5.33 -4.96 -6.47
N ALA A 132 6.58 -4.54 -6.32
CA ALA A 132 7.14 -3.36 -6.99
C ALA A 132 7.08 -3.45 -8.51
N VAL A 133 7.53 -4.58 -9.08
CA VAL A 133 7.53 -4.79 -10.53
C VAL A 133 6.11 -4.86 -11.08
N ALA A 134 5.23 -5.66 -10.46
CA ALA A 134 3.84 -5.77 -10.87
C ALA A 134 3.09 -4.43 -10.76
N SER A 135 3.35 -3.69 -9.68
CA SER A 135 2.80 -2.35 -9.46
C SER A 135 3.28 -1.35 -10.52
N PHE A 136 4.56 -1.37 -10.89
CA PHE A 136 5.06 -0.46 -11.91
C PHE A 136 4.44 -0.73 -13.29
N GLU A 137 4.23 -2.00 -13.64
CA GLU A 137 3.50 -2.36 -14.85
C GLU A 137 2.04 -1.92 -14.82
N ALA A 138 1.41 -1.91 -13.64
CA ALA A 138 0.03 -1.46 -13.45
C ALA A 138 -0.11 0.06 -13.25
N LEU A 139 0.99 0.82 -13.11
CA LEU A 139 0.97 2.26 -12.85
C LEU A 139 0.72 3.07 -14.12
N THR A 140 -0.13 4.09 -14.04
CA THR A 140 -0.31 5.06 -15.13
C THR A 140 0.93 5.95 -15.30
N PRO A 141 1.20 6.53 -16.49
CA PRO A 141 2.17 7.62 -16.63
C PRO A 141 1.79 8.78 -15.70
N GLY A 142 2.76 9.31 -14.95
CA GLY A 142 2.52 10.34 -13.92
C GLY A 142 1.96 9.80 -12.60
N GLY A 143 1.66 8.50 -12.52
CA GLY A 143 1.22 7.84 -11.28
C GLY A 143 2.33 7.71 -10.24
N ILE A 144 1.95 7.40 -9.01
CA ILE A 144 2.85 7.35 -7.85
C ILE A 144 2.82 5.95 -7.23
N ILE A 145 4.00 5.39 -6.94
CA ILE A 145 4.17 4.24 -6.04
C ILE A 145 4.76 4.75 -4.73
N ALA A 146 4.14 4.34 -3.63
CA ALA A 146 4.59 4.55 -2.28
C ALA A 146 4.99 3.20 -1.67
N PHE A 147 6.25 3.05 -1.33
CA PHE A 147 6.72 1.93 -0.51
C PHE A 147 6.73 2.37 0.93
N ASP A 148 6.10 1.58 1.79
CA ASP A 148 6.26 1.70 3.23
C ASP A 148 7.59 1.08 3.68
N ASP A 149 7.93 1.21 4.93
CA ASP A 149 9.00 0.44 5.60
C ASP A 149 10.38 0.41 4.92
N TYR A 150 10.73 1.42 4.11
CA TYR A 150 12.06 1.46 3.46
C TYR A 150 13.21 1.45 4.47
N GLN A 151 13.00 2.03 5.66
CA GLN A 151 14.01 2.02 6.74
C GLN A 151 13.66 1.05 7.87
N TRP A 152 12.57 0.29 7.72
CA TRP A 152 12.22 -0.73 8.71
C TRP A 152 13.24 -1.87 8.70
N THR A 153 13.54 -2.36 9.89
CA THR A 153 14.41 -3.52 10.08
C THR A 153 13.93 -4.37 11.25
N ALA A 154 13.86 -5.67 11.03
CA ALA A 154 13.63 -6.66 12.07
C ALA A 154 14.94 -7.26 12.58
N GLY A 155 16.07 -6.89 11.99
CA GLY A 155 17.37 -7.52 12.29
C GLY A 155 17.50 -8.95 11.77
N LEU A 156 16.68 -9.33 10.79
CA LEU A 156 16.63 -10.68 10.21
C LEU A 156 17.50 -10.82 8.94
N GLY A 157 18.25 -9.76 8.59
CA GLY A 157 19.11 -9.67 7.42
C GLY A 157 18.40 -9.14 6.17
N GLU A 158 19.16 -8.59 5.25
CA GLU A 158 18.70 -7.79 4.10
C GLU A 158 17.64 -8.49 3.23
N THR A 159 17.70 -9.81 3.09
CA THR A 159 16.72 -10.57 2.30
C THR A 159 15.35 -10.68 2.96
N ASN A 160 15.27 -10.36 4.25
CA ASN A 160 14.04 -10.37 5.05
C ASN A 160 13.57 -8.94 5.41
N GLU A 161 14.08 -7.94 4.68
CA GLU A 161 13.78 -6.52 4.88
C GLU A 161 13.49 -5.84 3.54
N PRO A 162 12.61 -4.82 3.49
CA PRO A 162 12.14 -4.21 2.24
C PRO A 162 13.22 -3.49 1.44
N ARG A 163 14.21 -2.90 2.13
CA ARG A 163 15.17 -1.95 1.56
C ARG A 163 15.92 -2.49 0.35
N LEU A 164 16.43 -3.74 0.44
CA LEU A 164 17.16 -4.37 -0.66
C LEU A 164 16.35 -4.38 -1.96
N ALA A 165 15.08 -4.73 -1.84
CA ALA A 165 14.17 -4.79 -2.98
C ALA A 165 13.85 -3.40 -3.55
N ILE A 166 13.63 -2.42 -2.69
CA ILE A 166 13.30 -1.05 -3.10
C ILE A 166 14.51 -0.41 -3.79
N ASP A 167 15.73 -0.60 -3.27
CA ASP A 167 16.96 -0.13 -3.90
C ASP A 167 17.17 -0.79 -5.27
N ALA A 168 16.96 -2.11 -5.39
CA ALA A 168 17.07 -2.82 -6.66
C ALA A 168 16.01 -2.35 -7.67
N PHE A 169 14.76 -2.18 -7.24
CA PHE A 169 13.69 -1.61 -8.06
C PHE A 169 14.10 -0.22 -8.59
N TYR A 170 14.56 0.66 -7.70
CA TYR A 170 14.96 2.00 -8.10
C TYR A 170 16.13 1.98 -9.09
N GLN A 171 17.14 1.12 -8.89
CA GLN A 171 18.24 0.99 -9.83
C GLN A 171 17.77 0.58 -11.25
N ILE A 172 16.81 -0.36 -11.32
CA ILE A 172 16.27 -0.86 -12.61
C ILE A 172 15.42 0.21 -13.32
N TYR A 173 14.65 1.00 -12.55
CA TYR A 173 13.67 1.94 -13.11
C TYR A 173 14.08 3.43 -12.98
N SER A 174 15.33 3.72 -12.61
CA SER A 174 15.79 5.10 -12.29
C SER A 174 15.62 6.10 -13.43
N ASP A 175 15.71 5.67 -14.67
CA ASP A 175 15.46 6.48 -15.87
C ASP A 175 13.95 6.77 -16.08
N LYS A 176 13.07 5.97 -15.52
CA LYS A 176 11.62 5.99 -15.70
C LYS A 176 10.85 6.59 -14.52
N VAL A 177 11.53 6.86 -13.40
CA VAL A 177 10.89 7.40 -12.21
C VAL A 177 11.60 8.64 -11.69
N GLU A 178 10.88 9.43 -10.89
CA GLU A 178 11.35 10.54 -10.09
C GLU A 178 11.12 10.23 -8.62
N ILE A 179 12.12 10.44 -7.75
CA ILE A 179 11.97 10.26 -6.30
C ILE A 179 11.16 11.44 -5.74
N LEU A 180 10.10 11.14 -4.99
CA LEU A 180 9.30 12.11 -4.25
C LEU A 180 9.65 12.10 -2.76
N VAL A 181 9.90 10.91 -2.18
CA VAL A 181 10.28 10.70 -0.76
C VAL A 181 11.43 9.71 -0.71
N ASN A 182 12.42 10.00 0.12
CA ASN A 182 13.50 9.09 0.49
C ASN A 182 13.79 9.27 1.99
N GLN A 183 12.95 8.67 2.81
CA GLN A 183 13.00 8.73 4.28
C GLN A 183 12.61 7.35 4.83
N TYR A 184 11.82 7.29 5.93
CA TYR A 184 11.27 6.02 6.42
C TYR A 184 10.47 5.29 5.33
N GLN A 185 9.68 6.04 4.54
CA GLN A 185 9.06 5.57 3.31
C GLN A 185 9.89 5.98 2.09
N PHE A 186 9.72 5.24 0.98
CA PHE A 186 10.33 5.57 -0.31
C PHE A 186 9.24 5.69 -1.39
N TRP A 187 9.12 6.88 -1.98
CA TRP A 187 8.08 7.17 -2.95
C TRP A 187 8.65 7.60 -4.28
N VAL A 188 8.07 7.08 -5.35
CA VAL A 188 8.46 7.43 -6.72
C VAL A 188 7.25 7.78 -7.56
N LYS A 189 7.48 8.68 -8.52
CA LYS A 189 6.51 9.04 -9.55
C LYS A 189 7.02 8.54 -10.90
N ARG A 190 6.14 7.86 -11.65
CA ARG A 190 6.43 7.45 -13.04
C ARG A 190 6.50 8.68 -13.95
N LYS A 191 7.56 8.77 -14.74
CA LYS A 191 7.75 9.83 -15.77
C LYS A 191 6.83 9.61 -16.96
#